data_87a3844bb71eb09b1d294b803f528868
#
_entry.id   87a3844bb71eb09b1d294b803f528868
#
_cell.length_a   1.000
_cell.length_b   1.000
_cell.length_c   1.000
_cell.angle_alpha   90.00
_cell.angle_beta   90.00
_cell.angle_gamma   90.00
#
_symmetry.space_group_name_H-M   'P 1'
#
loop_
_entity.id
_entity.type
_entity.pdbx_description
1 polymer ?
#
loop_
_entity_poly.entity_id
_entity_poly.type
_entity_poly.pdbx_seq_one_letter_code
_entity_poly.pdbx_strand_id
1 'polypeptide(L)'
;TATIGEKLSIRRFERVEGDIVVSYLHAGGKIGVLAAGTGANDDAAKEALANIAMQIAAMNPQYISRADMAEEEVAKLREITVDSALNDPASLPKPILNKLIEKAKDGVWSAEDVAIYEDKKSNMQYLFNFLSKEAAAQLAEIAMADKETIAADKIFNGLVEGRVSKQLKEICLL
;
A
#
# COMPACT_ATOMS: atom_id res chain seq x y z
N THR A 1 -15.17 -37.40 -15.49
CA THR A 1 -16.56 -37.26 -16.03
C THR A 1 -17.30 -38.60 -15.93
N ALA A 2 -16.68 -39.69 -16.44
CA ALA A 2 -17.34 -41.01 -16.44
C ALA A 2 -17.60 -41.55 -15.02
N THR A 3 -16.73 -41.30 -14.06
CA THR A 3 -16.84 -41.81 -12.68
C THR A 3 -17.84 -41.01 -11.82
N ILE A 4 -17.94 -39.70 -12.06
CA ILE A 4 -18.77 -38.80 -11.24
C ILE A 4 -20.13 -38.51 -11.90
N GLY A 5 -20.26 -38.78 -13.21
CA GLY A 5 -21.48 -38.50 -13.97
C GLY A 5 -21.74 -37.02 -14.27
N GLU A 6 -20.85 -36.13 -13.88
CA GLU A 6 -20.96 -34.70 -14.09
C GLU A 6 -20.05 -34.21 -15.22
N LYS A 7 -20.46 -33.17 -15.93
CA LYS A 7 -19.67 -32.53 -16.97
C LYS A 7 -18.61 -31.63 -16.34
N LEU A 8 -17.36 -32.07 -16.32
CA LEU A 8 -16.22 -31.33 -15.86
C LEU A 8 -15.52 -30.65 -17.04
N SER A 9 -15.09 -29.41 -16.85
CA SER A 9 -14.26 -28.67 -17.81
C SER A 9 -13.06 -28.03 -17.11
N ILE A 10 -11.88 -28.15 -17.71
CA ILE A 10 -10.67 -27.48 -17.29
C ILE A 10 -10.69 -26.10 -17.97
N ARG A 11 -10.73 -25.02 -17.16
CA ARG A 11 -10.77 -23.65 -17.68
C ARG A 11 -9.38 -23.10 -17.96
N ARG A 12 -8.41 -23.40 -17.11
CA ARG A 12 -7.01 -22.92 -17.19
C ARG A 12 -6.10 -23.96 -16.59
N PHE A 13 -4.89 -24.03 -17.10
CA PHE A 13 -3.78 -24.74 -16.50
C PHE A 13 -2.49 -23.93 -16.68
N GLU A 14 -1.55 -24.10 -15.76
CA GLU A 14 -0.23 -23.52 -15.83
C GLU A 14 0.79 -24.62 -15.72
N ARG A 15 1.89 -24.49 -16.46
CA ARG A 15 3.05 -25.37 -16.39
C ARG A 15 4.26 -24.57 -15.96
N VAL A 16 4.89 -24.99 -14.89
CA VAL A 16 6.07 -24.36 -14.33
C VAL A 16 7.26 -25.29 -14.51
N GLU A 17 8.36 -24.77 -15.07
CA GLU A 17 9.59 -25.50 -15.32
C GLU A 17 10.77 -24.77 -14.67
N GLY A 18 11.76 -25.52 -14.19
CA GLY A 18 12.99 -25.02 -13.57
C GLY A 18 13.90 -26.18 -13.20
N ASP A 19 15.12 -25.88 -12.76
CA ASP A 19 16.05 -26.90 -12.27
C ASP A 19 15.48 -27.60 -11.03
N ILE A 20 14.66 -26.88 -10.28
CA ILE A 20 13.93 -27.38 -9.12
C ILE A 20 12.50 -26.83 -9.17
N VAL A 21 11.51 -27.68 -8.91
CA VAL A 21 10.10 -27.31 -8.82
C VAL A 21 9.51 -27.94 -7.57
N VAL A 22 8.79 -27.15 -6.78
CA VAL A 22 8.06 -27.64 -5.60
C VAL A 22 6.59 -27.24 -5.71
N SER A 23 5.73 -28.05 -5.14
CA SER A 23 4.31 -27.77 -4.95
C SER A 23 3.98 -27.70 -3.48
N TYR A 24 3.13 -26.76 -3.10
CA TYR A 24 2.60 -26.64 -1.75
C TYR A 24 1.09 -26.49 -1.78
N LEU A 25 0.39 -27.27 -0.98
CA LEU A 25 -1.05 -27.21 -0.81
C LEU A 25 -1.38 -26.73 0.61
N HIS A 26 -2.11 -25.64 0.71
CA HIS A 26 -2.51 -25.03 1.97
C HIS A 26 -4.00 -25.22 2.23
N ALA A 27 -4.38 -25.26 3.52
CA ALA A 27 -5.78 -25.32 3.98
C ALA A 27 -6.61 -26.44 3.32
N GLY A 28 -6.04 -27.65 3.25
CA GLY A 28 -6.73 -28.81 2.68
C GLY A 28 -6.92 -28.72 1.16
N GLY A 29 -6.01 -28.05 0.46
CA GLY A 29 -6.04 -27.91 -1.00
C GLY A 29 -6.84 -26.71 -1.52
N LYS A 30 -7.23 -25.78 -0.63
CA LYS A 30 -7.91 -24.54 -1.04
C LYS A 30 -6.97 -23.56 -1.73
N ILE A 31 -5.69 -23.58 -1.37
CA ILE A 31 -4.64 -22.77 -2.00
C ILE A 31 -3.55 -23.73 -2.47
N GLY A 32 -3.18 -23.64 -3.74
CA GLY A 32 -2.08 -24.38 -4.33
C GLY A 32 -1.00 -23.41 -4.83
N VAL A 33 0.25 -23.69 -4.53
CA VAL A 33 1.41 -22.92 -5.00
C VAL A 33 2.34 -23.87 -5.75
N LEU A 34 2.78 -23.43 -6.93
CA LEU A 34 3.90 -24.01 -7.67
C LEU A 34 5.05 -22.99 -7.67
N ALA A 35 6.20 -23.38 -7.19
CA ALA A 35 7.40 -22.56 -7.22
C ALA A 35 8.51 -23.28 -7.96
N ALA A 36 9.15 -22.56 -8.89
CA ALA A 36 10.32 -23.04 -9.63
C ALA A 36 11.52 -22.16 -9.33
N GLY A 37 12.68 -22.77 -9.29
CA GLY A 37 13.96 -22.10 -9.13
C GLY A 37 15.00 -22.61 -10.14
N THR A 38 16.05 -21.84 -10.32
CA THR A 38 17.23 -22.19 -11.11
C THR A 38 18.44 -22.31 -10.21
N GLY A 39 19.35 -23.21 -10.50
CA GLY A 39 20.60 -23.42 -9.76
C GLY A 39 20.69 -24.78 -9.09
N ALA A 40 21.06 -24.83 -7.79
CA ALA A 40 21.23 -26.07 -7.08
C ALA A 40 19.92 -26.87 -6.97
N ASN A 41 20.01 -28.19 -7.16
CA ASN A 41 18.89 -29.13 -7.01
C ASN A 41 19.25 -30.18 -5.93
N ASP A 42 19.60 -29.69 -4.75
CA ASP A 42 19.84 -30.53 -3.57
C ASP A 42 18.67 -30.42 -2.59
N ASP A 43 18.75 -31.18 -1.51
CA ASP A 43 17.68 -31.22 -0.52
C ASP A 43 17.52 -29.88 0.23
N ALA A 44 18.62 -29.15 0.44
CA ALA A 44 18.59 -27.83 1.06
C ALA A 44 17.86 -26.81 0.17
N ALA A 45 18.12 -26.82 -1.14
CA ALA A 45 17.42 -25.97 -2.11
C ALA A 45 15.92 -26.31 -2.19
N LYS A 46 15.56 -27.59 -2.13
CA LYS A 46 14.15 -28.03 -2.09
C LYS A 46 13.44 -27.54 -0.83
N GLU A 47 14.08 -27.65 0.32
CA GLU A 47 13.53 -27.17 1.58
C GLU A 47 13.36 -25.64 1.57
N ALA A 48 14.35 -24.90 1.10
CA ALA A 48 14.27 -23.45 0.95
C ALA A 48 13.11 -23.03 0.02
N LEU A 49 12.98 -23.68 -1.13
CA LEU A 49 11.91 -23.38 -2.09
C LEU A 49 10.52 -23.78 -1.54
N ALA A 50 10.43 -24.83 -0.74
CA ALA A 50 9.19 -25.23 -0.06
C ALA A 50 8.77 -24.18 1.00
N ASN A 51 9.73 -23.63 1.75
CA ASN A 51 9.47 -22.54 2.69
C ASN A 51 8.99 -21.27 1.98
N ILE A 52 9.57 -20.95 0.82
CA ILE A 52 9.11 -19.86 -0.04
C ILE A 52 7.67 -20.12 -0.53
N ALA A 53 7.35 -21.34 -0.95
CA ALA A 53 6.01 -21.71 -1.39
C ALA A 53 4.96 -21.54 -0.27
N MET A 54 5.31 -21.87 0.98
CA MET A 54 4.47 -21.60 2.16
C MET A 54 4.26 -20.08 2.37
N GLN A 55 5.31 -19.29 2.23
CA GLN A 55 5.23 -17.83 2.33
C GLN A 55 4.34 -17.24 1.24
N ILE A 56 4.45 -17.73 -0.01
CA ILE A 56 3.58 -17.33 -1.12
C ILE A 56 2.11 -17.62 -0.78
N ALA A 57 1.82 -18.80 -0.23
CA ALA A 57 0.46 -19.15 0.17
C ALA A 57 -0.12 -18.22 1.26
N ALA A 58 0.74 -17.75 2.18
CA ALA A 58 0.35 -16.88 3.28
C ALA A 58 0.21 -15.41 2.86
N MET A 59 1.15 -14.89 2.05
CA MET A 59 1.20 -13.49 1.64
C MET A 59 0.36 -13.18 0.41
N ASN A 60 0.11 -14.19 -0.45
CA ASN A 60 -0.54 -14.01 -1.74
C ASN A 60 0.09 -12.86 -2.56
N PRO A 61 1.42 -12.84 -2.76
CA PRO A 61 2.10 -11.76 -3.46
C PRO A 61 1.64 -11.70 -4.93
N GLN A 62 1.59 -10.49 -5.47
CA GLN A 62 1.22 -10.26 -6.86
C GLN A 62 2.42 -10.30 -7.80
N TYR A 63 3.61 -10.00 -7.27
CA TYR A 63 4.89 -9.94 -7.99
C TYR A 63 5.97 -10.68 -7.21
N ILE A 64 6.97 -11.19 -7.91
CA ILE A 64 8.16 -11.76 -7.26
C ILE A 64 8.99 -10.64 -6.63
N SER A 65 9.22 -9.58 -7.38
CA SER A 65 10.01 -8.43 -6.93
C SER A 65 9.46 -7.12 -7.53
N ARG A 66 9.96 -5.99 -7.02
CA ARG A 66 9.66 -4.68 -7.59
C ARG A 66 10.07 -4.58 -9.08
N ALA A 67 11.11 -5.30 -9.51
CA ALA A 67 11.58 -5.27 -10.89
C ALA A 67 10.57 -5.87 -11.90
N ASP A 68 9.64 -6.70 -11.40
CA ASP A 68 8.60 -7.32 -12.22
C ASP A 68 7.38 -6.41 -12.43
N MET A 69 7.34 -5.29 -11.73
CA MET A 69 6.27 -4.29 -11.86
C MET A 69 6.60 -3.31 -12.99
N ALA A 70 5.62 -3.00 -13.83
CA ALA A 70 5.75 -1.93 -14.80
C ALA A 70 5.94 -0.56 -14.10
N GLU A 71 6.78 0.29 -14.67
CA GLU A 71 7.02 1.65 -14.12
C GLU A 71 5.72 2.45 -13.99
N GLU A 72 4.78 2.26 -14.91
CA GLU A 72 3.46 2.89 -14.91
C GLU A 72 2.61 2.45 -13.70
N GLU A 73 2.71 1.19 -13.27
CA GLU A 73 2.01 0.68 -12.09
C GLU A 73 2.58 1.28 -10.81
N VAL A 74 3.90 1.39 -10.71
CA VAL A 74 4.57 2.05 -9.58
C VAL A 74 4.22 3.54 -9.54
N ALA A 75 4.20 4.21 -10.69
CA ALA A 75 3.80 5.61 -10.78
C ALA A 75 2.34 5.82 -10.34
N LYS A 76 1.44 4.96 -10.79
CA LYS A 76 0.03 4.98 -10.37
C LYS A 76 -0.14 4.73 -8.87
N LEU A 77 0.59 3.77 -8.32
CA LEU A 77 0.59 3.50 -6.88
C LEU A 77 1.05 4.74 -6.09
N ARG A 78 2.10 5.41 -6.59
CA ARG A 78 2.60 6.65 -6.01
C ARG A 78 1.56 7.77 -6.06
N GLU A 79 0.88 7.95 -7.18
CA GLU A 79 -0.19 8.95 -7.34
C GLU A 79 -1.35 8.70 -6.37
N ILE A 80 -1.83 7.47 -6.29
CA ILE A 80 -2.88 7.07 -5.33
C ILE A 80 -2.41 7.35 -3.89
N THR A 81 -1.15 7.08 -3.58
CA THR A 81 -0.58 7.32 -2.24
C THR A 81 -0.51 8.82 -1.93
N VAL A 82 -0.16 9.66 -2.90
CA VAL A 82 -0.20 11.13 -2.78
C VAL A 82 -1.61 11.60 -2.49
N ASP A 83 -2.59 11.20 -3.29
CA ASP A 83 -3.98 11.60 -3.13
C ASP A 83 -4.56 11.14 -1.79
N SER A 84 -4.26 9.91 -1.38
CA SER A 84 -4.65 9.40 -0.06
C SER A 84 -4.04 10.20 1.08
N ALA A 85 -2.77 10.62 0.96
CA ALA A 85 -2.11 11.43 1.98
C ALA A 85 -2.71 12.83 2.09
N LEU A 86 -3.05 13.45 0.96
CA LEU A 86 -3.66 14.80 0.93
C LEU A 86 -5.11 14.79 1.45
N ASN A 87 -5.83 13.71 1.24
CA ASN A 87 -7.19 13.51 1.77
C ASN A 87 -7.23 13.17 3.26
N ASP A 88 -6.07 12.92 3.88
CA ASP A 88 -5.94 12.69 5.32
C ASP A 88 -4.95 13.70 5.95
N PRO A 89 -5.38 14.95 6.19
CA PRO A 89 -4.51 15.99 6.75
C PRO A 89 -3.89 15.63 8.10
N ALA A 90 -4.54 14.79 8.89
CA ALA A 90 -4.03 14.34 10.19
C ALA A 90 -2.71 13.55 10.06
N SER A 91 -2.50 12.91 8.92
CA SER A 91 -1.31 12.11 8.63
C SER A 91 -0.17 12.89 8.00
N LEU A 92 -0.39 14.17 7.68
CA LEU A 92 0.62 15.01 7.03
C LEU A 92 1.73 15.42 8.00
N PRO A 93 2.96 15.61 7.50
CA PRO A 93 4.05 16.17 8.28
C PRO A 93 3.69 17.54 8.86
N LYS A 94 4.07 17.78 10.11
CA LYS A 94 3.75 19.03 10.83
C LYS A 94 4.05 20.32 10.05
N PRO A 95 5.20 20.47 9.35
CA PRO A 95 5.49 21.69 8.60
C PRO A 95 4.47 21.96 7.48
N ILE A 96 4.00 20.91 6.82
CA ILE A 96 3.01 21.01 5.74
C ILE A 96 1.64 21.30 6.33
N LEU A 97 1.25 20.54 7.37
CA LEU A 97 -0.01 20.73 8.06
C LEU A 97 -0.14 22.17 8.60
N ASN A 98 0.90 22.72 9.21
CA ASN A 98 0.88 24.11 9.70
C ASN A 98 0.62 25.11 8.58
N LYS A 99 1.25 24.95 7.41
CA LYS A 99 1.00 25.82 6.25
C LYS A 99 -0.45 25.77 5.78
N LEU A 100 -1.04 24.55 5.77
CA LEU A 100 -2.44 24.38 5.39
C LEU A 100 -3.39 25.02 6.40
N ILE A 101 -3.10 24.87 7.71
CA ILE A 101 -3.90 25.47 8.78
C ILE A 101 -3.86 26.99 8.69
N GLU A 102 -2.68 27.60 8.45
CA GLU A 102 -2.60 29.05 8.27
C GLU A 102 -3.47 29.52 7.10
N LYS A 103 -3.49 28.79 5.97
CA LYS A 103 -4.40 29.09 4.87
C LYS A 103 -5.87 28.92 5.24
N ALA A 104 -6.20 27.90 6.03
CA ALA A 104 -7.57 27.67 6.48
C ALA A 104 -8.07 28.76 7.45
N LYS A 105 -7.21 29.27 8.30
CA LYS A 105 -7.51 30.40 9.22
C LYS A 105 -7.85 31.68 8.46
N ASP A 106 -7.26 31.89 7.27
CA ASP A 106 -7.46 33.09 6.44
C ASP A 106 -8.81 33.09 5.70
N GLY A 107 -9.90 32.77 6.42
CA GLY A 107 -11.27 32.98 5.93
C GLY A 107 -12.00 31.71 5.47
N VAL A 108 -11.44 30.52 5.71
CA VAL A 108 -12.07 29.24 5.42
C VAL A 108 -12.70 28.64 6.69
N TRP A 109 -11.94 28.58 7.76
CA TRP A 109 -12.38 28.02 9.04
C TRP A 109 -13.32 28.93 9.80
N SER A 110 -14.25 28.34 10.57
CA SER A 110 -15.07 29.05 11.52
C SER A 110 -14.22 29.64 12.67
N ALA A 111 -14.75 30.68 13.32
CA ALA A 111 -14.10 31.25 14.52
C ALA A 111 -13.93 30.22 15.66
N GLU A 112 -14.85 29.25 15.75
CA GLU A 112 -14.81 28.16 16.73
C GLU A 112 -13.66 27.19 16.44
N ASP A 113 -13.50 26.76 15.18
CA ASP A 113 -12.39 25.86 14.77
C ASP A 113 -11.04 26.53 14.91
N VAL A 114 -10.94 27.83 14.63
CA VAL A 114 -9.73 28.61 14.90
C VAL A 114 -9.41 28.66 16.38
N ALA A 115 -10.39 28.84 17.25
CA ALA A 115 -10.19 28.83 18.71
C ALA A 115 -9.74 27.44 19.22
N ILE A 116 -10.32 26.36 18.68
CA ILE A 116 -9.90 24.98 18.97
C ILE A 116 -8.43 24.78 18.58
N TYR A 117 -8.03 25.24 17.39
CA TYR A 117 -6.64 25.15 16.96
C TYR A 117 -5.70 25.91 17.92
N GLU A 118 -6.02 27.14 18.29
CA GLU A 118 -5.18 27.95 19.20
C GLU A 118 -5.02 27.31 20.58
N ASP A 119 -6.04 26.61 21.08
CA ASP A 119 -5.98 25.84 22.32
C ASP A 119 -5.14 24.55 22.19
N LYS A 120 -5.23 23.86 21.05
CA LYS A 120 -4.61 22.54 20.84
C LYS A 120 -3.31 22.55 20.03
N LYS A 121 -2.84 23.70 19.55
CA LYS A 121 -1.63 23.80 18.70
C LYS A 121 -0.35 23.25 19.33
N SER A 122 -0.28 23.18 20.67
CA SER A 122 0.83 22.56 21.38
C SER A 122 0.85 21.03 21.21
N ASN A 123 -0.29 20.40 20.92
CA ASN A 123 -0.44 18.97 20.73
C ASN A 123 -1.27 18.63 19.49
N MET A 124 -0.65 18.83 18.32
CA MET A 124 -1.26 18.63 17.00
C MET A 124 -1.82 17.22 16.78
N GLN A 125 -1.33 16.22 17.51
CA GLN A 125 -1.80 14.85 17.40
C GLN A 125 -3.27 14.72 17.83
N TYR A 126 -3.71 15.54 18.79
CA TYR A 126 -5.09 15.53 19.29
C TYR A 126 -5.99 16.57 18.61
N LEU A 127 -5.44 17.47 17.80
CA LEU A 127 -6.20 18.53 17.15
C LEU A 127 -7.43 17.99 16.41
N PHE A 128 -7.24 16.96 15.58
CA PHE A 128 -8.29 16.37 14.75
C PHE A 128 -9.40 15.66 15.54
N ASN A 129 -9.20 15.38 16.84
CA ASN A 129 -10.24 14.86 17.71
C ASN A 129 -11.26 15.94 18.14
N PHE A 130 -10.89 17.20 18.03
CA PHE A 130 -11.68 18.34 18.47
C PHE A 130 -12.18 19.22 17.33
N LEU A 131 -11.45 19.28 16.21
CA LEU A 131 -11.89 20.00 15.01
C LEU A 131 -13.21 19.46 14.49
N SER A 132 -14.03 20.36 13.93
CA SER A 132 -15.23 19.95 13.20
C SER A 132 -14.85 19.09 11.98
N LYS A 133 -15.76 18.20 11.56
CA LYS A 133 -15.58 17.40 10.34
C LYS A 133 -15.46 18.29 9.11
N GLU A 134 -16.14 19.43 9.12
CA GLU A 134 -16.09 20.43 8.07
C GLU A 134 -14.70 21.08 7.99
N ALA A 135 -14.12 21.49 9.12
CA ALA A 135 -12.77 22.04 9.15
C ALA A 135 -11.70 21.04 8.67
N ALA A 136 -11.84 19.77 9.03
CA ALA A 136 -10.95 18.72 8.53
C ALA A 136 -11.10 18.50 7.02
N ALA A 137 -12.33 18.49 6.50
CA ALA A 137 -12.60 18.39 5.07
C ALA A 137 -12.03 19.59 4.27
N GLN A 138 -12.19 20.79 4.80
CA GLN A 138 -11.64 22.01 4.20
C GLN A 138 -10.11 21.97 4.14
N LEU A 139 -9.43 21.40 5.15
CA LEU A 139 -7.98 21.19 5.06
C LEU A 139 -7.59 20.22 3.94
N ALA A 140 -8.37 19.16 3.75
CA ALA A 140 -8.13 18.22 2.65
C ALA A 140 -8.35 18.90 1.28
N GLU A 141 -9.38 19.74 1.15
CA GLU A 141 -9.62 20.51 -0.07
C GLU A 141 -8.47 21.48 -0.38
N ILE A 142 -7.96 22.19 0.63
CA ILE A 142 -6.81 23.09 0.48
C ILE A 142 -5.56 22.26 0.08
N ALA A 143 -5.34 21.11 0.71
CA ALA A 143 -4.23 20.24 0.39
C ALA A 143 -4.30 19.72 -1.06
N MET A 144 -5.48 19.33 -1.52
CA MET A 144 -5.70 18.91 -2.91
C MET A 144 -5.51 20.05 -3.91
N ALA A 145 -5.94 21.26 -3.57
CA ALA A 145 -5.72 22.45 -4.40
C ALA A 145 -4.21 22.80 -4.52
N ASP A 146 -3.45 22.55 -3.47
CA ASP A 146 -2.00 22.79 -3.42
C ASP A 146 -1.16 21.53 -3.81
N LYS A 147 -1.78 20.49 -4.36
CA LYS A 147 -1.15 19.18 -4.65
C LYS A 147 0.22 19.29 -5.31
N GLU A 148 0.35 20.12 -6.34
CA GLU A 148 1.62 20.27 -7.08
C GLU A 148 2.73 20.84 -6.19
N THR A 149 2.41 21.85 -5.40
CA THR A 149 3.38 22.48 -4.48
C THR A 149 3.77 21.53 -3.35
N ILE A 150 2.82 20.80 -2.79
CA ILE A 150 3.07 19.83 -1.72
C ILE A 150 3.86 18.63 -2.24
N ALA A 151 3.54 18.15 -3.44
CA ALA A 151 4.25 17.03 -4.07
C ALA A 151 5.71 17.37 -4.42
N ALA A 152 6.08 18.64 -4.53
CA ALA A 152 7.46 19.09 -4.70
C ALA A 152 8.23 19.17 -3.37
N ASP A 153 7.54 19.13 -2.22
CA ASP A 153 8.17 19.22 -0.90
C ASP A 153 8.93 17.94 -0.55
N LYS A 154 10.18 18.05 -0.10
CA LYS A 154 11.05 16.90 0.22
C LYS A 154 10.54 16.07 1.39
N ILE A 155 9.93 16.69 2.38
CA ILE A 155 9.41 16.00 3.58
C ILE A 155 8.18 15.19 3.19
N PHE A 156 7.31 15.76 2.36
CA PHE A 156 6.16 15.05 1.82
C PHE A 156 6.56 13.88 0.92
N ASN A 157 7.55 14.08 0.05
CA ASN A 157 8.09 13.01 -0.78
C ASN A 157 8.64 11.85 0.08
N GLY A 158 9.34 12.14 1.17
CA GLY A 158 9.81 11.13 2.11
C GLY A 158 8.68 10.30 2.73
N LEU A 159 7.57 10.96 3.10
CA LEU A 159 6.36 10.28 3.59
C LEU A 159 5.75 9.36 2.51
N VAL A 160 5.59 9.87 1.30
CA VAL A 160 5.01 9.11 0.17
C VAL A 160 5.90 7.91 -0.17
N GLU A 161 7.21 8.10 -0.33
CA GLU A 161 8.14 7.01 -0.60
C GLU A 161 8.14 5.93 0.49
N GLY A 162 8.04 6.33 1.76
CA GLY A 162 7.91 5.40 2.87
C GLY A 162 6.63 4.55 2.78
N ARG A 163 5.50 5.17 2.44
CA ARG A 163 4.21 4.48 2.26
C ARG A 163 4.23 3.56 1.04
N VAL A 164 4.74 4.04 -0.11
CA VAL A 164 4.90 3.23 -1.33
C VAL A 164 5.80 2.03 -1.07
N SER A 165 6.95 2.23 -0.42
CA SER A 165 7.86 1.14 -0.08
C SER A 165 7.20 0.09 0.82
N LYS A 166 6.36 0.51 1.78
CA LYS A 166 5.61 -0.42 2.62
C LYS A 166 4.60 -1.22 1.80
N GLN A 167 3.83 -0.56 0.93
CA GLN A 167 2.86 -1.23 0.06
C GLN A 167 3.55 -2.22 -0.89
N LEU A 168 4.71 -1.85 -1.47
CA LEU A 168 5.49 -2.74 -2.32
C LEU A 168 5.94 -4.01 -1.58
N LYS A 169 6.34 -3.88 -0.31
CA LYS A 169 6.68 -5.05 0.53
C LYS A 169 5.49 -5.96 0.82
N GLU A 170 4.28 -5.45 0.77
CA GLU A 170 3.06 -6.24 0.98
C GLU A 170 2.63 -6.99 -0.28
N ILE A 171 2.96 -6.48 -1.48
CA ILE A 171 2.55 -7.06 -2.77
C ILE A 171 3.68 -7.81 -3.50
N CYS A 172 4.94 -7.62 -3.11
CA CYS A 172 6.09 -8.36 -3.64
C CYS A 172 6.52 -9.45 -2.66
N LEU A 173 7.00 -10.57 -3.22
CA LEU A 173 7.54 -11.69 -2.43
C LEU A 173 8.91 -11.36 -1.83
N LEU A 174 9.75 -10.62 -2.60
CA LEU A 174 11.15 -10.23 -2.29
C LEU A 174 11.30 -8.72 -2.15
#